data_7cf89b6dbdd735bed2e6864e411f8151
#
_entry.id   7cf89b6dbdd735bed2e6864e411f8151
#
_cell.length_a   1.000
_cell.length_b   1.000
_cell.length_c   1.000
_cell.angle_alpha   90.00
_cell.angle_beta   90.00
_cell.angle_gamma   90.00
#
_symmetry.space_group_name_H-M   'P 1'
#
loop_
_entity.id
_entity.type
_entity.pdbx_description
1 polymer ?
#
loop_
_entity_poly.entity_id
_entity_poly.type
_entity_poly.pdbx_seq_one_letter_code
_entity_poly.pdbx_strand_id
1 'polypeptide(L)'
;MNHICVVGSLNRDTSHLLARLPMVGETVHGISTSSSAGGKGCNQAVSAARLGAKVAFIGKVGEDKAGDQLLAVLKEEQIDTSHIDVDPKVHSGEATILIQEDGKNAIIVTSGANMSIREEDIERAYSAIDQADIVIAQFEIPIPAVTQAFVYAKQQGKVTVLNPAPAKVIPEELLRATDILVPNESEMQIITGVEPSSDDAIRQAADRLLGYGIRYVIVTLGEQGALICHADGAAHVPAKRVTAVDTTAAGDSFIGALCSRLDLAQWQDVRHMEDIVRFANSFSALVVQRKGAISSIPYAHELESLQEK
;
A
#
# COMPACT_ATOMS: atom_id res chain seq x y z
N MET A 1 -6.21 -15.06 -12.60
CA MET A 1 -5.43 -14.92 -11.35
C MET A 1 -4.18 -14.13 -11.70
N ASN A 2 -4.01 -12.93 -11.09
CA ASN A 2 -2.91 -12.04 -11.42
C ASN A 2 -1.61 -12.48 -10.72
N HIS A 3 -0.49 -12.28 -11.39
CA HIS A 3 0.84 -12.32 -10.82
C HIS A 3 1.25 -10.89 -10.49
N ILE A 4 1.53 -10.62 -9.23
CA ILE A 4 1.80 -9.28 -8.72
C ILE A 4 3.21 -9.23 -8.15
N CYS A 5 4.02 -8.28 -8.59
CA CYS A 5 5.30 -7.96 -7.98
C CYS A 5 5.12 -6.71 -7.10
N VAL A 6 5.39 -6.83 -5.82
CA VAL A 6 5.38 -5.71 -4.88
C VAL A 6 6.81 -5.27 -4.62
N VAL A 7 7.13 -4.03 -4.94
CA VAL A 7 8.43 -3.39 -4.64
C VAL A 7 8.19 -2.45 -3.48
N GLY A 8 8.60 -2.83 -2.26
CA GLY A 8 8.13 -2.07 -1.11
C GLY A 8 8.80 -2.36 0.21
N SER A 9 8.20 -1.78 1.25
CA SER A 9 8.68 -1.78 2.62
C SER A 9 8.21 -2.99 3.42
N LEU A 10 9.04 -3.35 4.39
CA LEU A 10 8.80 -4.34 5.42
C LEU A 10 9.13 -3.73 6.78
N ASN A 11 8.17 -3.60 7.67
CA ASN A 11 8.36 -3.03 8.99
C ASN A 11 7.88 -4.01 10.07
N ARG A 12 8.61 -4.11 11.18
CA ARG A 12 8.07 -4.66 12.41
C ARG A 12 7.35 -3.56 13.17
N ASP A 13 6.04 -3.66 13.28
CA ASP A 13 5.22 -2.71 14.03
C ASP A 13 5.14 -3.16 15.49
N THR A 14 5.59 -2.33 16.43
CA THR A 14 5.48 -2.56 17.86
C THR A 14 4.55 -1.53 18.49
N SER A 15 3.41 -1.99 18.96
CA SER A 15 2.39 -1.15 19.60
C SER A 15 2.49 -1.23 21.12
N HIS A 16 2.53 -0.08 21.77
CA HIS A 16 2.52 0.08 23.22
C HIS A 16 1.24 0.78 23.64
N LEU A 17 0.38 0.08 24.39
CA LEU A 17 -0.79 0.69 25.00
C LEU A 17 -0.35 1.40 26.30
N LEU A 18 -0.74 2.65 26.43
CA LEU A 18 -0.37 3.56 27.51
C LEU A 18 -1.61 4.25 28.08
N ALA A 19 -1.62 4.60 29.34
CA ALA A 19 -2.65 5.49 29.90
C ALA A 19 -2.61 6.88 29.22
N ARG A 20 -1.41 7.37 28.95
CA ARG A 20 -1.15 8.62 28.20
C ARG A 20 0.24 8.64 27.59
N LEU A 21 0.48 9.51 26.63
CA LEU A 21 1.83 9.72 26.09
C LEU A 21 2.76 10.35 27.14
N PRO A 22 4.06 9.95 27.17
CA PRO A 22 5.06 10.57 28.05
C PRO A 22 5.35 12.01 27.62
N MET A 23 5.59 12.87 28.60
CA MET A 23 6.19 14.18 28.37
C MET A 23 7.71 14.08 28.32
N VAL A 24 8.38 15.14 27.85
CA VAL A 24 9.85 15.20 27.80
C VAL A 24 10.41 15.02 29.20
N GLY A 25 11.35 14.07 29.37
CA GLY A 25 11.97 13.74 30.66
C GLY A 25 11.16 12.80 31.54
N GLU A 26 10.00 12.32 31.09
CA GLU A 26 9.14 11.44 31.88
C GLU A 26 9.33 9.96 31.55
N THR A 27 9.19 9.10 32.54
CA THR A 27 9.06 7.65 32.39
C THR A 27 7.61 7.24 32.68
N VAL A 28 6.95 6.55 31.73
CA VAL A 28 5.61 6.00 31.95
C VAL A 28 5.64 4.48 31.87
N HIS A 29 4.74 3.82 32.57
CA HIS A 29 4.55 2.37 32.47
C HIS A 29 3.57 2.03 31.34
N GLY A 30 3.96 1.10 30.46
CA GLY A 30 3.07 0.53 29.45
C GLY A 30 2.04 -0.42 30.10
N ILE A 31 0.83 -0.43 29.55
CA ILE A 31 -0.24 -1.36 29.95
C ILE A 31 -0.04 -2.70 29.26
N SER A 32 0.25 -2.68 27.96
CA SER A 32 0.55 -3.86 27.17
C SER A 32 1.43 -3.51 25.95
N THR A 33 2.07 -4.54 25.41
CA THR A 33 2.86 -4.43 24.17
C THR A 33 2.48 -5.57 23.24
N SER A 34 2.33 -5.26 21.97
CA SER A 34 2.14 -6.25 20.90
C SER A 34 3.06 -5.93 19.72
N SER A 35 3.40 -6.96 18.94
CA SER A 35 4.21 -6.79 17.74
C SER A 35 3.59 -7.55 16.57
N SER A 36 3.63 -6.97 15.38
CA SER A 36 3.13 -7.55 14.14
C SER A 36 4.01 -7.16 12.96
N ALA A 37 3.90 -7.88 11.87
CA ALA A 37 4.44 -7.40 10.61
C ALA A 37 3.56 -6.28 10.08
N GLY A 38 4.19 -5.34 9.37
CA GLY A 38 3.58 -4.17 8.77
C GLY A 38 4.49 -3.58 7.69
N GLY A 39 4.31 -2.31 7.41
CA GLY A 39 4.88 -1.63 6.25
C GLY A 39 3.92 -1.68 5.06
N LYS A 40 3.84 -0.59 4.30
CA LYS A 40 2.87 -0.47 3.20
C LYS A 40 3.04 -1.58 2.16
N GLY A 41 4.27 -1.88 1.76
CA GLY A 41 4.57 -2.97 0.84
C GLY A 41 4.07 -4.30 1.35
N CYS A 42 4.37 -4.64 2.61
CA CYS A 42 3.95 -5.87 3.25
C CYS A 42 2.41 -6.00 3.29
N ASN A 43 1.72 -4.95 3.74
CA ASN A 43 0.27 -4.92 3.83
C ASN A 43 -0.40 -5.13 2.46
N GLN A 44 0.09 -4.44 1.42
CA GLN A 44 -0.42 -4.55 0.05
C GLN A 44 -0.18 -5.96 -0.53
N ALA A 45 0.99 -6.53 -0.28
CA ALA A 45 1.34 -7.89 -0.71
C ALA A 45 0.44 -8.95 -0.05
N VAL A 46 0.27 -8.88 1.28
CA VAL A 46 -0.60 -9.79 2.03
C VAL A 46 -2.05 -9.65 1.60
N SER A 47 -2.52 -8.41 1.40
CA SER A 47 -3.89 -8.18 0.91
C SER A 47 -4.13 -8.85 -0.44
N ALA A 48 -3.21 -8.68 -1.39
CA ALA A 48 -3.32 -9.31 -2.71
C ALA A 48 -3.25 -10.84 -2.63
N ALA A 49 -2.32 -11.39 -1.82
CA ALA A 49 -2.15 -12.83 -1.66
C ALA A 49 -3.38 -13.50 -1.04
N ARG A 50 -3.96 -12.92 0.03
CA ARG A 50 -5.18 -13.44 0.68
C ARG A 50 -6.41 -13.41 -0.23
N LEU A 51 -6.39 -12.57 -1.27
CA LEU A 51 -7.41 -12.52 -2.32
C LEU A 51 -7.10 -13.42 -3.52
N GLY A 52 -6.07 -14.25 -3.43
CA GLY A 52 -5.74 -15.30 -4.37
C GLY A 52 -4.75 -14.90 -5.47
N ALA A 53 -4.16 -13.70 -5.43
CA ALA A 53 -3.08 -13.35 -6.35
C ALA A 53 -1.80 -14.15 -6.04
N LYS A 54 -0.98 -14.44 -7.07
CA LYS A 54 0.39 -14.90 -6.88
C LYS A 54 1.28 -13.69 -6.68
N VAL A 55 1.95 -13.60 -5.54
CA VAL A 55 2.71 -12.41 -5.19
C VAL A 55 4.19 -12.75 -5.05
N ALA A 56 5.05 -11.97 -5.69
CA ALA A 56 6.49 -11.89 -5.44
C ALA A 56 6.82 -10.54 -4.78
N PHE A 57 7.79 -10.53 -3.88
CA PHE A 57 8.16 -9.34 -3.13
C PHE A 57 9.62 -8.97 -3.38
N ILE A 58 9.86 -7.74 -3.82
CA ILE A 58 11.18 -7.12 -3.91
C ILE A 58 11.32 -6.14 -2.74
N GLY A 59 12.31 -6.37 -1.89
CA GLY A 59 12.50 -5.57 -0.69
C GLY A 59 13.82 -5.84 0.00
N LYS A 60 13.96 -5.29 1.21
CA LYS A 60 15.17 -5.52 2.02
C LYS A 60 14.82 -5.53 3.50
N VAL A 61 15.42 -6.49 4.22
CA VAL A 61 15.37 -6.58 5.68
C VAL A 61 16.78 -6.57 6.25
N GLY A 62 16.92 -6.33 7.55
CA GLY A 62 18.20 -6.50 8.24
C GLY A 62 18.48 -7.96 8.61
N GLU A 63 19.75 -8.29 8.86
CA GLU A 63 20.16 -9.56 9.49
C GLU A 63 19.85 -9.52 10.99
N ASP A 64 18.56 -9.53 11.33
CA ASP A 64 18.07 -9.42 12.70
C ASP A 64 16.78 -10.20 12.91
N LYS A 65 16.37 -10.32 14.20
CA LYS A 65 15.14 -11.04 14.56
C LYS A 65 13.88 -10.47 13.92
N ALA A 66 13.84 -9.15 13.66
CA ALA A 66 12.70 -8.53 12.99
C ALA A 66 12.64 -8.97 11.53
N GLY A 67 13.79 -9.01 10.83
CA GLY A 67 13.89 -9.52 9.46
C GLY A 67 13.42 -10.97 9.35
N ASP A 68 13.90 -11.85 10.26
CA ASP A 68 13.46 -13.26 10.29
C ASP A 68 11.95 -13.39 10.45
N GLN A 69 11.34 -12.59 11.35
CA GLN A 69 9.90 -12.59 11.59
C GLN A 69 9.12 -12.11 10.37
N LEU A 70 9.58 -11.04 9.71
CA LEU A 70 8.95 -10.50 8.51
C LEU A 70 8.98 -11.50 7.36
N LEU A 71 10.12 -12.15 7.12
CA LEU A 71 10.24 -13.19 6.11
C LEU A 71 9.35 -14.40 6.41
N ALA A 72 9.23 -14.78 7.69
CA ALA A 72 8.35 -15.89 8.09
C ALA A 72 6.88 -15.57 7.78
N VAL A 73 6.39 -14.37 8.11
CA VAL A 73 5.02 -13.95 7.81
C VAL A 73 4.74 -13.98 6.31
N LEU A 74 5.63 -13.44 5.47
CA LEU A 74 5.44 -13.48 4.01
C LEU A 74 5.39 -14.91 3.47
N LYS A 75 6.22 -15.80 4.00
CA LYS A 75 6.21 -17.23 3.61
C LYS A 75 4.92 -17.93 4.03
N GLU A 76 4.38 -17.64 5.23
CA GLU A 76 3.08 -18.15 5.69
C GLU A 76 1.94 -17.71 4.75
N GLU A 77 2.01 -16.48 4.24
CA GLU A 77 1.06 -15.95 3.25
C GLU A 77 1.36 -16.40 1.80
N GLN A 78 2.29 -17.33 1.61
CA GLN A 78 2.69 -17.90 0.32
C GLN A 78 3.22 -16.85 -0.68
N ILE A 79 3.81 -15.78 -0.18
CA ILE A 79 4.46 -14.74 -0.96
C ILE A 79 5.90 -15.18 -1.27
N ASP A 80 6.32 -15.07 -2.53
CA ASP A 80 7.70 -15.36 -2.93
C ASP A 80 8.65 -14.30 -2.37
N THR A 81 9.55 -14.74 -1.50
CA THR A 81 10.56 -13.93 -0.80
C THR A 81 11.96 -14.04 -1.41
N SER A 82 12.13 -14.72 -2.54
CA SER A 82 13.44 -14.99 -3.15
C SER A 82 14.16 -13.71 -3.61
N HIS A 83 13.45 -12.61 -3.73
CA HIS A 83 13.96 -11.30 -4.12
C HIS A 83 14.00 -10.29 -2.96
N ILE A 84 13.98 -10.77 -1.72
CA ILE A 84 14.20 -9.94 -0.53
C ILE A 84 15.66 -10.10 -0.10
N ASP A 85 16.42 -9.01 -0.19
CA ASP A 85 17.80 -8.98 0.28
C ASP A 85 17.88 -8.89 1.82
N VAL A 86 18.92 -9.46 2.40
CA VAL A 86 19.23 -9.33 3.83
C VAL A 86 20.46 -8.45 3.99
N ASP A 87 20.32 -7.31 4.64
CA ASP A 87 21.42 -6.37 4.90
C ASP A 87 22.11 -6.71 6.23
N PRO A 88 23.42 -7.07 6.23
CA PRO A 88 24.12 -7.43 7.47
C PRO A 88 24.54 -6.22 8.32
N LYS A 89 24.28 -4.98 7.86
CA LYS A 89 24.77 -3.76 8.51
C LYS A 89 23.66 -2.84 8.98
N VAL A 90 22.47 -2.97 8.40
CA VAL A 90 21.33 -2.08 8.69
C VAL A 90 20.19 -2.91 9.25
N HIS A 91 19.59 -2.44 10.34
CA HIS A 91 18.42 -3.10 10.95
C HIS A 91 17.21 -3.09 10.02
N SER A 92 16.34 -4.07 10.19
CA SER A 92 15.01 -4.08 9.55
C SER A 92 14.22 -2.81 9.86
N GLY A 93 13.28 -2.46 8.99
CA GLY A 93 12.35 -1.37 9.25
C GLY A 93 11.50 -1.65 10.50
N GLU A 94 11.27 -0.62 11.31
CA GLU A 94 10.46 -0.69 12.53
C GLU A 94 9.52 0.50 12.64
N ALA A 95 8.29 0.26 13.14
CA ALA A 95 7.41 1.30 13.62
C ALA A 95 7.11 1.10 15.11
N THR A 96 7.33 2.12 15.90
CA THR A 96 6.89 2.17 17.30
C THR A 96 5.60 2.97 17.39
N ILE A 97 4.53 2.34 17.81
CA ILE A 97 3.19 2.92 17.87
C ILE A 97 2.80 3.07 19.32
N LEU A 98 2.69 4.31 19.80
CA LEU A 98 2.23 4.64 21.15
C LEU A 98 0.72 4.90 21.08
N ILE A 99 -0.08 4.08 21.76
CA ILE A 99 -1.55 4.16 21.73
C ILE A 99 -2.05 4.52 23.12
N GLN A 100 -2.84 5.57 23.24
CA GLN A 100 -3.52 5.94 24.48
C GLN A 100 -4.85 5.18 24.64
N GLU A 101 -5.33 5.03 25.87
CA GLU A 101 -6.62 4.40 26.16
C GLU A 101 -7.82 5.10 25.47
N ASP A 102 -7.69 6.40 25.16
CA ASP A 102 -8.68 7.18 24.42
C ASP A 102 -8.60 6.96 22.89
N GLY A 103 -7.69 6.09 22.41
CA GLY A 103 -7.50 5.75 21.00
C GLY A 103 -6.55 6.67 20.22
N LYS A 104 -6.09 7.79 20.81
CA LYS A 104 -5.08 8.64 20.16
C LYS A 104 -3.74 7.92 20.09
N ASN A 105 -3.00 8.17 19.01
CA ASN A 105 -1.70 7.54 18.82
C ASN A 105 -0.61 8.54 18.39
N ALA A 106 0.63 8.10 18.57
CA ALA A 106 1.83 8.70 18.00
C ALA A 106 2.70 7.58 17.42
N ILE A 107 3.25 7.80 16.23
CA ILE A 107 4.00 6.78 15.51
C ILE A 107 5.40 7.30 15.21
N ILE A 108 6.41 6.48 15.50
CA ILE A 108 7.81 6.71 15.15
C ILE A 108 8.20 5.61 14.16
N VAL A 109 8.63 6.00 12.96
CA VAL A 109 9.11 5.07 11.95
C VAL A 109 10.61 5.18 11.80
N THR A 110 11.29 4.04 11.91
CA THR A 110 12.70 3.88 11.60
C THR A 110 12.79 3.00 10.36
N SER A 111 13.05 3.61 9.21
CA SER A 111 12.96 2.93 7.90
C SER A 111 13.96 1.77 7.73
N GLY A 112 15.13 1.84 8.41
CA GLY A 112 16.12 0.77 8.39
C GLY A 112 16.50 0.32 6.99
N ALA A 113 16.54 -0.98 6.78
CA ALA A 113 16.93 -1.62 5.51
C ALA A 113 16.04 -1.22 4.33
N ASN A 114 14.78 -0.81 4.56
CA ASN A 114 13.93 -0.30 3.49
C ASN A 114 14.57 0.87 2.71
N MET A 115 15.27 1.76 3.42
CA MET A 115 15.94 2.92 2.79
C MET A 115 17.34 2.60 2.26
N SER A 116 17.83 1.36 2.41
CA SER A 116 19.09 0.90 1.82
C SER A 116 18.92 0.18 0.48
N ILE A 117 17.69 0.07 -0.04
CA ILE A 117 17.40 -0.47 -1.36
C ILE A 117 17.98 0.47 -2.43
N ARG A 118 18.67 -0.07 -3.42
CA ARG A 118 19.28 0.66 -4.54
C ARG A 118 18.76 0.16 -5.86
N GLU A 119 19.03 0.91 -6.94
CA GLU A 119 18.66 0.51 -8.30
C GLU A 119 19.26 -0.85 -8.68
N GLU A 120 20.53 -1.13 -8.27
CA GLU A 120 21.16 -2.43 -8.56
C GLU A 120 20.44 -3.61 -7.86
N ASP A 121 19.81 -3.38 -6.71
CA ASP A 121 19.01 -4.39 -6.02
C ASP A 121 17.75 -4.73 -6.86
N ILE A 122 17.16 -3.72 -7.48
CA ILE A 122 16.03 -3.88 -8.40
C ILE A 122 16.45 -4.61 -9.68
N GLU A 123 17.60 -4.27 -10.25
CA GLU A 123 18.13 -4.94 -11.44
C GLU A 123 18.34 -6.44 -11.22
N ARG A 124 18.86 -6.84 -10.05
CA ARG A 124 19.01 -8.26 -9.69
C ARG A 124 17.66 -8.99 -9.57
N ALA A 125 16.59 -8.26 -9.31
CA ALA A 125 15.25 -8.78 -9.11
C ALA A 125 14.33 -8.65 -10.35
N TYR A 126 14.85 -8.27 -11.52
CA TYR A 126 14.06 -8.09 -12.75
C TYR A 126 13.26 -9.33 -13.12
N SER A 127 13.73 -10.53 -12.82
CA SER A 127 13.00 -11.77 -13.07
C SER A 127 11.66 -11.84 -12.34
N ALA A 128 11.49 -11.18 -11.19
CA ALA A 128 10.21 -11.08 -10.51
C ALA A 128 9.26 -10.14 -11.28
N ILE A 129 9.77 -9.03 -11.82
CA ILE A 129 9.00 -8.10 -12.65
C ILE A 129 8.60 -8.77 -13.97
N ASP A 130 9.50 -9.53 -14.61
CA ASP A 130 9.22 -10.23 -15.87
C ASP A 130 8.07 -11.23 -15.72
N GLN A 131 7.99 -11.92 -14.58
CA GLN A 131 6.94 -12.90 -14.28
C GLN A 131 5.63 -12.26 -13.82
N ALA A 132 5.64 -10.97 -13.45
CA ALA A 132 4.45 -10.27 -13.00
C ALA A 132 3.60 -9.78 -14.16
N ASP A 133 2.33 -9.57 -13.88
CA ASP A 133 1.37 -8.86 -14.70
C ASP A 133 1.26 -7.40 -14.25
N ILE A 134 1.37 -7.19 -12.93
CA ILE A 134 1.19 -5.91 -12.24
C ILE A 134 2.38 -5.68 -11.31
N VAL A 135 2.91 -4.46 -11.30
CA VAL A 135 3.96 -4.02 -10.35
C VAL A 135 3.40 -2.92 -9.46
N ILE A 136 3.51 -3.10 -8.14
CA ILE A 136 3.01 -2.15 -7.13
C ILE A 136 4.20 -1.57 -6.38
N ALA A 137 4.20 -0.26 -6.10
CA ALA A 137 5.18 0.34 -5.21
C ALA A 137 4.60 1.50 -4.37
N GLN A 138 5.35 1.89 -3.31
CA GLN A 138 5.03 2.98 -2.40
C GLN A 138 6.31 3.78 -2.07
N PHE A 139 6.21 4.83 -1.22
CA PHE A 139 7.35 5.70 -0.91
C PHE A 139 7.96 5.48 0.49
N GLU A 140 7.81 4.31 1.05
CA GLU A 140 8.57 3.87 2.24
C GLU A 140 9.94 3.27 1.89
N ILE A 141 10.26 3.24 0.60
CA ILE A 141 11.58 2.89 0.04
C ILE A 141 12.09 4.05 -0.82
N PRO A 142 13.36 4.06 -1.26
CA PRO A 142 13.92 5.12 -2.08
C PRO A 142 13.19 5.28 -3.42
N ILE A 143 12.81 6.51 -3.76
CA ILE A 143 12.14 6.84 -5.03
C ILE A 143 12.97 6.40 -6.26
N PRO A 144 14.32 6.52 -6.30
CA PRO A 144 15.10 6.00 -7.43
C PRO A 144 14.87 4.50 -7.67
N ALA A 145 14.81 3.67 -6.61
CA ALA A 145 14.52 2.25 -6.74
C ALA A 145 13.09 1.99 -7.29
N VAL A 146 12.09 2.77 -6.82
CA VAL A 146 10.72 2.70 -7.37
C VAL A 146 10.71 3.09 -8.85
N THR A 147 11.43 4.16 -9.21
CA THR A 147 11.51 4.64 -10.60
C THR A 147 12.13 3.57 -11.49
N GLN A 148 13.26 2.99 -11.07
CA GLN A 148 13.93 1.90 -11.79
C GLN A 148 12.99 0.72 -12.05
N ALA A 149 12.27 0.27 -11.01
CA ALA A 149 11.31 -0.83 -11.14
C ALA A 149 10.18 -0.51 -12.12
N PHE A 150 9.61 0.69 -12.05
CA PHE A 150 8.47 1.09 -12.89
C PHE A 150 8.88 1.33 -14.34
N VAL A 151 10.02 1.99 -14.58
CA VAL A 151 10.56 2.18 -15.93
C VAL A 151 10.81 0.82 -16.60
N TYR A 152 11.44 -0.11 -15.89
CA TYR A 152 11.64 -1.46 -16.40
C TYR A 152 10.31 -2.20 -16.64
N ALA A 153 9.37 -2.16 -15.69
CA ALA A 153 8.07 -2.78 -15.82
C ALA A 153 7.31 -2.28 -17.06
N LYS A 154 7.33 -0.97 -17.32
CA LYS A 154 6.72 -0.38 -18.53
C LYS A 154 7.37 -0.88 -19.81
N GLN A 155 8.69 -1.01 -19.86
CA GLN A 155 9.41 -1.57 -21.01
C GLN A 155 9.01 -3.03 -21.29
N GLN A 156 8.65 -3.79 -20.22
CA GLN A 156 8.16 -5.17 -20.33
C GLN A 156 6.63 -5.24 -20.53
N GLY A 157 5.94 -4.11 -20.71
CA GLY A 157 4.49 -4.07 -20.95
C GLY A 157 3.64 -4.43 -19.72
N LYS A 158 4.19 -4.30 -18.49
CA LYS A 158 3.47 -4.56 -17.25
C LYS A 158 2.63 -3.35 -16.83
N VAL A 159 1.54 -3.60 -16.10
CA VAL A 159 0.75 -2.53 -15.49
C VAL A 159 1.42 -2.09 -14.18
N THR A 160 1.59 -0.78 -14.02
CA THR A 160 2.22 -0.18 -12.83
C THR A 160 1.20 0.54 -11.97
N VAL A 161 1.21 0.27 -10.66
CA VAL A 161 0.29 0.86 -9.68
C VAL A 161 1.10 1.53 -8.58
N LEU A 162 1.06 2.85 -8.51
CA LEU A 162 1.78 3.64 -7.52
C LEU A 162 0.85 4.12 -6.41
N ASN A 163 1.17 3.75 -5.17
CA ASN A 163 0.65 4.41 -3.99
C ASN A 163 1.67 5.48 -3.54
N PRO A 164 1.43 6.78 -3.72
CA PRO A 164 2.41 7.81 -3.42
C PRO A 164 2.47 8.15 -1.92
N ALA A 165 2.50 7.14 -1.07
CA ALA A 165 2.44 7.23 0.39
C ALA A 165 3.74 6.74 1.06
N PRO A 166 4.32 7.49 2.03
CA PRO A 166 3.97 8.86 2.40
C PRO A 166 4.29 9.85 1.29
N ALA A 167 3.43 10.87 1.12
CA ALA A 167 3.52 11.79 -0.01
C ALA A 167 4.87 12.51 -0.10
N LYS A 168 5.42 12.48 -1.30
CA LYS A 168 6.68 13.16 -1.68
C LYS A 168 6.53 13.71 -3.08
N VAL A 169 7.45 14.60 -3.49
CA VAL A 169 7.55 15.03 -4.89
C VAL A 169 7.85 13.82 -5.77
N ILE A 170 7.03 13.61 -6.79
CA ILE A 170 7.17 12.48 -7.72
C ILE A 170 7.99 12.95 -8.93
N PRO A 171 9.11 12.30 -9.26
CA PRO A 171 9.85 12.59 -10.48
C PRO A 171 8.98 12.39 -11.74
N GLU A 172 9.17 13.24 -12.75
CA GLU A 172 8.41 13.13 -14.00
C GLU A 172 8.57 11.77 -14.68
N GLU A 173 9.76 11.19 -14.61
CA GLU A 173 10.05 9.87 -15.16
C GLU A 173 9.19 8.79 -14.50
N LEU A 174 9.01 8.85 -13.17
CA LEU A 174 8.14 7.91 -12.45
C LEU A 174 6.66 8.15 -12.78
N LEU A 175 6.23 9.41 -12.91
CA LEU A 175 4.86 9.72 -13.35
C LEU A 175 4.57 9.10 -14.73
N ARG A 176 5.49 9.24 -15.69
CA ARG A 176 5.36 8.67 -17.03
C ARG A 176 5.40 7.13 -17.05
N ALA A 177 6.02 6.53 -16.05
CA ALA A 177 6.08 5.08 -15.88
C ALA A 177 4.91 4.52 -15.04
N THR A 178 3.97 5.35 -14.59
CA THR A 178 2.83 4.96 -13.76
C THR A 178 1.55 4.87 -14.60
N ASP A 179 0.85 3.71 -14.50
CA ASP A 179 -0.45 3.53 -15.16
C ASP A 179 -1.62 3.92 -14.25
N ILE A 180 -1.54 3.54 -12.99
CA ILE A 180 -2.58 3.79 -11.98
C ILE A 180 -1.91 4.46 -10.79
N LEU A 181 -2.36 5.65 -10.42
CA LEU A 181 -1.92 6.37 -9.23
C LEU A 181 -3.03 6.33 -8.19
N VAL A 182 -2.71 5.90 -6.96
CA VAL A 182 -3.70 5.73 -5.88
C VAL A 182 -3.31 6.55 -4.65
N PRO A 183 -3.54 7.87 -4.65
CA PRO A 183 -3.37 8.74 -3.49
C PRO A 183 -4.62 8.75 -2.61
N ASN A 184 -4.48 9.19 -1.37
CA ASN A 184 -5.58 9.73 -0.57
C ASN A 184 -5.68 11.26 -0.76
N GLU A 185 -6.66 11.91 -0.10
CA GLU A 185 -6.89 13.35 -0.17
C GLU A 185 -5.65 14.17 0.24
N SER A 186 -5.00 13.81 1.34
CA SER A 186 -3.81 14.51 1.85
C SER A 186 -2.62 14.36 0.91
N GLU A 187 -2.44 13.16 0.37
CA GLU A 187 -1.38 12.87 -0.60
C GLU A 187 -1.62 13.63 -1.90
N MET A 188 -2.88 13.66 -2.37
CA MET A 188 -3.27 14.42 -3.55
C MET A 188 -2.98 15.90 -3.39
N GLN A 189 -3.29 16.48 -2.22
CA GLN A 189 -2.97 17.88 -1.90
C GLN A 189 -1.47 18.15 -1.91
N ILE A 190 -0.67 17.28 -1.29
CA ILE A 190 0.80 17.45 -1.24
C ILE A 190 1.42 17.35 -2.65
N ILE A 191 0.96 16.39 -3.46
CA ILE A 191 1.52 16.15 -4.80
C ILE A 191 1.14 17.26 -5.78
N THR A 192 -0.09 17.78 -5.72
CA THR A 192 -0.61 18.71 -6.71
C THR A 192 -0.64 20.17 -6.24
N GLY A 193 -0.57 20.40 -4.92
CA GLY A 193 -0.75 21.71 -4.30
C GLY A 193 -2.21 22.19 -4.30
N VAL A 194 -3.16 21.35 -4.71
CA VAL A 194 -4.60 21.68 -4.78
C VAL A 194 -5.31 21.07 -3.59
N GLU A 195 -6.09 21.87 -2.86
CA GLU A 195 -6.92 21.39 -1.77
C GLU A 195 -8.09 20.55 -2.31
N PRO A 196 -8.28 19.30 -1.85
CA PRO A 196 -9.31 18.38 -2.33
C PRO A 196 -10.68 18.69 -1.73
N SER A 197 -11.19 19.91 -1.91
CA SER A 197 -12.41 20.41 -1.27
C SER A 197 -13.71 19.91 -1.94
N SER A 198 -13.63 19.33 -3.11
CA SER A 198 -14.75 18.76 -3.88
C SER A 198 -14.24 17.79 -4.95
N ASP A 199 -15.14 16.96 -5.49
CA ASP A 199 -14.84 16.07 -6.61
C ASP A 199 -14.29 16.84 -7.83
N ASP A 200 -14.82 18.03 -8.10
CA ASP A 200 -14.37 18.89 -9.19
C ASP A 200 -12.93 19.39 -8.94
N ALA A 201 -12.59 19.79 -7.71
CA ALA A 201 -11.24 20.22 -7.35
C ALA A 201 -10.23 19.06 -7.48
N ILE A 202 -10.62 17.86 -7.01
CA ILE A 202 -9.82 16.63 -7.15
C ILE A 202 -9.62 16.30 -8.63
N ARG A 203 -10.69 16.38 -9.43
CA ARG A 203 -10.64 16.13 -10.87
C ARG A 203 -9.68 17.09 -11.56
N GLN A 204 -9.78 18.39 -11.29
CA GLN A 204 -8.90 19.40 -11.86
C GLN A 204 -7.42 19.16 -11.48
N ALA A 205 -7.18 18.73 -10.24
CA ALA A 205 -5.83 18.34 -9.80
C ALA A 205 -5.33 17.09 -10.52
N ALA A 206 -6.19 16.09 -10.71
CA ALA A 206 -5.88 14.84 -11.41
C ALA A 206 -5.58 15.06 -12.89
N ASP A 207 -6.20 16.03 -13.56
CA ASP A 207 -5.97 16.32 -14.99
C ASP A 207 -4.49 16.63 -15.29
N ARG A 208 -3.78 17.26 -14.35
CA ARG A 208 -2.34 17.50 -14.47
C ARG A 208 -1.53 16.20 -14.44
N LEU A 209 -1.95 15.25 -13.61
CA LEU A 209 -1.28 13.96 -13.45
C LEU A 209 -1.59 13.05 -14.65
N LEU A 210 -2.84 13.05 -15.13
CA LEU A 210 -3.24 12.35 -16.35
C LEU A 210 -2.44 12.82 -17.59
N GLY A 211 -2.02 14.09 -17.62
CA GLY A 211 -1.17 14.65 -18.67
C GLY A 211 0.22 13.99 -18.81
N TYR A 212 0.68 13.23 -17.80
CA TYR A 212 1.91 12.43 -17.88
C TYR A 212 1.69 11.06 -18.52
N GLY A 213 0.46 10.70 -18.89
CA GLY A 213 0.12 9.40 -19.47
C GLY A 213 -0.44 8.39 -18.45
N ILE A 214 -0.65 8.80 -17.20
CA ILE A 214 -1.34 8.01 -16.19
C ILE A 214 -2.77 7.73 -16.70
N ARG A 215 -3.18 6.46 -16.67
CA ARG A 215 -4.51 6.06 -17.15
C ARG A 215 -5.60 6.40 -16.14
N TYR A 216 -5.33 6.13 -14.86
CA TYR A 216 -6.27 6.38 -13.77
C TYR A 216 -5.57 7.04 -12.58
N VAL A 217 -6.17 8.09 -12.06
CA VAL A 217 -5.88 8.63 -10.73
C VAL A 217 -7.08 8.26 -9.86
N ILE A 218 -6.89 7.35 -8.91
CA ILE A 218 -7.95 6.84 -8.03
C ILE A 218 -7.72 7.44 -6.65
N VAL A 219 -8.47 8.48 -6.31
CA VAL A 219 -8.32 9.17 -5.02
C VAL A 219 -9.22 8.53 -3.98
N THR A 220 -8.63 7.95 -2.93
CA THR A 220 -9.39 7.38 -1.80
C THR A 220 -9.88 8.49 -0.88
N LEU A 221 -11.18 8.47 -0.54
CA LEU A 221 -11.91 9.51 0.20
C LEU A 221 -12.45 8.98 1.55
N GLY A 222 -11.76 8.02 2.15
CA GLY A 222 -12.15 7.41 3.41
C GLY A 222 -13.57 6.82 3.37
N GLU A 223 -14.44 7.26 4.26
CA GLU A 223 -15.83 6.77 4.33
C GLU A 223 -16.71 7.16 3.14
N GLN A 224 -16.27 8.12 2.33
CA GLN A 224 -16.97 8.52 1.11
C GLN A 224 -16.66 7.57 -0.07
N GLY A 225 -15.62 6.74 0.01
CA GLY A 225 -15.24 5.80 -1.03
C GLY A 225 -14.05 6.24 -1.85
N ALA A 226 -14.17 6.30 -3.17
CA ALA A 226 -13.07 6.73 -4.04
C ALA A 226 -13.59 7.46 -5.29
N LEU A 227 -12.80 8.41 -5.78
CA LEU A 227 -13.02 9.10 -7.04
C LEU A 227 -12.02 8.58 -8.08
N ILE A 228 -12.54 8.01 -9.17
CA ILE A 228 -11.76 7.56 -10.32
C ILE A 228 -11.69 8.71 -11.33
N CYS A 229 -10.50 9.26 -11.56
CA CYS A 229 -10.28 10.27 -12.59
C CYS A 229 -9.56 9.64 -13.80
N HIS A 230 -10.03 9.93 -15.01
CA HIS A 230 -9.48 9.44 -16.28
C HIS A 230 -9.65 10.49 -17.38
N ALA A 231 -9.09 10.28 -18.58
CA ALA A 231 -9.07 11.29 -19.65
C ALA A 231 -10.47 11.82 -20.01
N ASP A 232 -11.50 10.96 -20.00
CA ASP A 232 -12.85 11.32 -20.45
C ASP A 232 -13.78 11.81 -19.33
N GLY A 233 -13.34 11.79 -18.05
CA GLY A 233 -14.19 12.22 -16.95
C GLY A 233 -13.74 11.74 -15.57
N ALA A 234 -14.68 11.72 -14.64
CA ALA A 234 -14.51 11.16 -13.31
C ALA A 234 -15.76 10.38 -12.91
N ALA A 235 -15.58 9.34 -12.09
CA ALA A 235 -16.63 8.51 -11.53
C ALA A 235 -16.43 8.36 -10.02
N HIS A 236 -17.46 8.70 -9.23
CA HIS A 236 -17.44 8.51 -7.78
C HIS A 236 -18.00 7.13 -7.45
N VAL A 237 -17.19 6.33 -6.76
CA VAL A 237 -17.59 5.00 -6.29
C VAL A 237 -17.72 5.03 -4.76
N PRO A 238 -18.97 5.02 -4.22
CA PRO A 238 -19.18 5.16 -2.79
C PRO A 238 -18.68 3.94 -2.01
N ALA A 239 -18.23 4.17 -0.77
CA ALA A 239 -17.91 3.10 0.16
C ALA A 239 -19.16 2.57 0.87
N LYS A 240 -19.09 1.32 1.35
CA LYS A 240 -20.09 0.78 2.27
C LYS A 240 -19.87 1.41 3.65
N ARG A 241 -20.90 2.03 4.22
CA ARG A 241 -20.84 2.60 5.58
C ARG A 241 -20.72 1.50 6.62
N VAL A 242 -19.72 1.61 7.45
CA VAL A 242 -19.43 0.68 8.56
C VAL A 242 -18.94 1.48 9.79
N THR A 243 -18.98 0.86 10.95
CA THR A 243 -18.35 1.44 12.15
C THR A 243 -16.86 1.03 12.15
N ALA A 244 -15.99 2.00 11.94
CA ALA A 244 -14.55 1.75 11.97
C ALA A 244 -14.07 1.52 13.42
N VAL A 245 -13.24 0.50 13.60
CA VAL A 245 -12.55 0.16 14.84
C VAL A 245 -11.08 0.60 14.76
N ASP A 246 -10.46 0.37 13.59
CA ASP A 246 -9.05 0.71 13.31
C ASP A 246 -8.90 0.93 11.81
N THR A 247 -8.36 2.06 11.40
CA THR A 247 -8.16 2.39 9.98
C THR A 247 -6.79 1.99 9.43
N THR A 248 -5.97 1.33 10.25
CA THR A 248 -4.65 0.83 9.84
C THR A 248 -4.79 -0.14 8.66
N ALA A 249 -3.92 -0.01 7.68
CA ALA A 249 -3.89 -0.80 6.45
C ALA A 249 -5.14 -0.72 5.55
N ALA A 250 -6.10 0.21 5.80
CA ALA A 250 -7.27 0.37 4.94
C ALA A 250 -6.90 0.71 3.49
N GLY A 251 -6.04 1.71 3.29
CA GLY A 251 -5.52 2.08 1.96
C GLY A 251 -4.67 0.99 1.32
N ASP A 252 -3.84 0.30 2.10
CA ASP A 252 -3.01 -0.79 1.61
C ASP A 252 -3.87 -1.97 1.14
N SER A 253 -4.90 -2.33 1.92
CA SER A 253 -5.82 -3.39 1.57
C SER A 253 -6.68 -3.04 0.35
N PHE A 254 -7.05 -1.77 0.18
CA PHE A 254 -7.70 -1.29 -1.03
C PHE A 254 -6.84 -1.55 -2.27
N ILE A 255 -5.55 -1.23 -2.22
CA ILE A 255 -4.63 -1.41 -3.35
C ILE A 255 -4.41 -2.89 -3.65
N GLY A 256 -4.19 -3.72 -2.63
CA GLY A 256 -4.06 -5.16 -2.80
C GLY A 256 -5.32 -5.78 -3.42
N ALA A 257 -6.51 -5.35 -2.98
CA ALA A 257 -7.79 -5.79 -3.52
C ALA A 257 -8.00 -5.33 -4.96
N LEU A 258 -7.70 -4.07 -5.27
CA LEU A 258 -7.75 -3.51 -6.62
C LEU A 258 -6.89 -4.34 -7.58
N CYS A 259 -5.63 -4.55 -7.23
CA CYS A 259 -4.68 -5.27 -8.09
C CYS A 259 -5.02 -6.76 -8.23
N SER A 260 -5.55 -7.40 -7.18
CA SER A 260 -5.95 -8.81 -7.24
C SER A 260 -7.11 -9.07 -8.21
N ARG A 261 -7.97 -8.07 -8.45
CA ARG A 261 -9.16 -8.14 -9.30
C ARG A 261 -9.00 -7.46 -10.66
N LEU A 262 -7.87 -6.80 -10.92
CA LEU A 262 -7.64 -6.11 -12.19
C LEU A 262 -7.63 -7.12 -13.34
N ASP A 263 -8.60 -7.02 -14.25
CA ASP A 263 -8.64 -7.83 -15.48
C ASP A 263 -7.84 -7.12 -16.57
N LEU A 264 -6.70 -7.67 -16.91
CA LEU A 264 -5.76 -7.06 -17.88
C LEU A 264 -6.32 -6.96 -19.30
N ALA A 265 -7.35 -7.73 -19.64
CA ALA A 265 -8.04 -7.59 -20.93
C ALA A 265 -9.01 -6.40 -20.95
N GLN A 266 -9.50 -5.96 -19.77
CA GLN A 266 -10.57 -4.97 -19.65
C GLN A 266 -10.21 -3.78 -18.76
N TRP A 267 -9.02 -3.75 -18.14
CA TRP A 267 -8.65 -2.70 -17.17
C TRP A 267 -8.69 -1.28 -17.72
N GLN A 268 -8.69 -1.13 -19.05
CA GLN A 268 -8.82 0.17 -19.70
C GLN A 268 -10.28 0.64 -19.81
N ASP A 269 -11.26 -0.24 -19.57
CA ASP A 269 -12.68 0.13 -19.50
C ASP A 269 -13.01 0.73 -18.13
N VAL A 270 -13.57 1.95 -18.15
CA VAL A 270 -13.90 2.69 -16.94
C VAL A 270 -14.97 1.97 -16.11
N ARG A 271 -15.96 1.35 -16.73
CA ARG A 271 -17.04 0.63 -16.01
C ARG A 271 -16.47 -0.58 -15.28
N HIS A 272 -15.54 -1.28 -15.93
CA HIS A 272 -14.85 -2.39 -15.29
C HIS A 272 -13.99 -1.90 -14.11
N MET A 273 -13.31 -0.74 -14.26
CA MET A 273 -12.55 -0.13 -13.15
C MET A 273 -13.46 0.29 -12.00
N GLU A 274 -14.67 0.82 -12.27
CA GLU A 274 -15.65 1.13 -11.22
C GLU A 274 -16.05 -0.11 -10.41
N ASP A 275 -16.26 -1.26 -11.05
CA ASP A 275 -16.58 -2.51 -10.38
C ASP A 275 -15.43 -3.01 -9.50
N ILE A 276 -14.20 -2.89 -9.98
CA ILE A 276 -12.99 -3.22 -9.21
C ILE A 276 -12.84 -2.31 -7.99
N VAL A 277 -13.01 -1.01 -8.17
CA VAL A 277 -12.95 -0.02 -7.07
C VAL A 277 -14.07 -0.25 -6.06
N ARG A 278 -15.27 -0.61 -6.50
CA ARG A 278 -16.38 -0.99 -5.61
C ARG A 278 -16.04 -2.21 -4.76
N PHE A 279 -15.39 -3.21 -5.36
CA PHE A 279 -14.89 -4.37 -4.63
C PHE A 279 -13.82 -3.96 -3.61
N ALA A 280 -12.84 -3.15 -4.03
CA ALA A 280 -11.75 -2.68 -3.16
C ALA A 280 -12.28 -1.84 -1.97
N ASN A 281 -13.26 -0.95 -2.19
CA ASN A 281 -13.96 -0.21 -1.14
C ASN A 281 -14.66 -1.16 -0.15
N SER A 282 -15.34 -2.19 -0.66
CA SER A 282 -16.03 -3.17 0.17
C SER A 282 -15.06 -4.00 1.01
N PHE A 283 -13.91 -4.35 0.45
CA PHE A 283 -12.85 -5.06 1.14
C PHE A 283 -12.22 -4.21 2.26
N SER A 284 -11.86 -2.97 1.96
CA SER A 284 -11.34 -2.04 2.97
C SER A 284 -12.34 -1.77 4.09
N ALA A 285 -13.64 -1.72 3.78
CA ALA A 285 -14.69 -1.59 4.79
C ALA A 285 -14.74 -2.77 5.78
N LEU A 286 -14.30 -3.96 5.40
CA LEU A 286 -14.14 -5.09 6.33
C LEU A 286 -12.88 -4.96 7.18
N VAL A 287 -11.80 -4.51 6.59
CA VAL A 287 -10.51 -4.30 7.27
C VAL A 287 -10.67 -3.33 8.42
N VAL A 288 -11.30 -2.17 8.21
CA VAL A 288 -11.44 -1.14 9.24
C VAL A 288 -12.34 -1.54 10.42
N GLN A 289 -13.07 -2.64 10.34
CA GLN A 289 -13.88 -3.18 11.44
C GLN A 289 -13.07 -4.09 12.40
N ARG A 290 -11.79 -4.32 12.10
CA ARG A 290 -10.88 -5.18 12.86
C ARG A 290 -9.67 -4.38 13.33
N LYS A 291 -9.00 -4.85 14.39
CA LYS A 291 -7.79 -4.19 14.91
C LYS A 291 -6.52 -4.71 14.22
N GLY A 292 -5.57 -3.80 14.02
CA GLY A 292 -4.21 -4.07 13.53
C GLY A 292 -4.08 -3.96 12.01
N ALA A 293 -2.86 -4.15 11.50
CA ALA A 293 -2.54 -4.10 10.08
C ALA A 293 -2.86 -5.46 9.40
N ILE A 294 -1.89 -6.34 9.26
CA ILE A 294 -2.08 -7.66 8.61
C ILE A 294 -3.18 -8.49 9.28
N SER A 295 -3.32 -8.42 10.60
CA SER A 295 -4.36 -9.17 11.34
C SER A 295 -5.79 -8.75 10.99
N SER A 296 -6.00 -7.54 10.49
CA SER A 296 -7.31 -7.04 10.08
C SER A 296 -7.72 -7.47 8.67
N ILE A 297 -6.76 -7.84 7.82
CA ILE A 297 -7.00 -8.18 6.41
C ILE A 297 -7.67 -9.56 6.32
N PRO A 298 -8.91 -9.67 5.74
CA PRO A 298 -9.60 -10.95 5.62
C PRO A 298 -9.05 -11.81 4.48
N TYR A 299 -9.27 -13.11 4.58
CA TYR A 299 -9.05 -14.05 3.48
C TYR A 299 -10.24 -14.09 2.52
N ALA A 300 -10.02 -14.52 1.28
CA ALA A 300 -11.08 -14.58 0.25
C ALA A 300 -12.31 -15.40 0.70
N HIS A 301 -12.12 -16.50 1.40
CA HIS A 301 -13.23 -17.34 1.88
C HIS A 301 -14.12 -16.66 2.93
N GLU A 302 -13.60 -15.65 3.64
CA GLU A 302 -14.40 -14.88 4.61
C GLU A 302 -15.37 -13.91 3.89
N LEU A 303 -15.08 -13.53 2.63
CA LEU A 303 -15.95 -12.63 1.84
C LEU A 303 -17.21 -13.33 1.36
N GLU A 304 -17.14 -14.62 1.02
CA GLU A 304 -18.27 -15.43 0.57
C GLU A 304 -19.34 -15.53 1.65
N SER A 305 -18.91 -15.70 2.91
CA SER A 305 -19.82 -15.77 4.07
C SER A 305 -20.56 -14.46 4.39
N LEU A 306 -20.14 -13.34 3.83
CA LEU A 306 -20.73 -12.01 4.03
C LEU A 306 -21.71 -11.60 2.93
N GLN A 307 -21.67 -12.29 1.77
CA GLN A 307 -22.63 -12.07 0.67
C GLN A 307 -23.94 -12.85 0.89
N GLU A 308 -23.93 -13.84 1.80
CA GLU A 308 -25.11 -14.66 2.14
C GLU A 308 -25.96 -14.10 3.31
N LYS A 309 -25.60 -12.95 3.86
CA LYS A 309 -26.33 -12.24 4.92
C LYS A 309 -26.80 -10.88 4.45
#